data_e2645d3cdaacd553c7d2a499de1b512c
#
_entry.id   e2645d3cdaacd553c7d2a499de1b512c
#
_cell.length_a   1.000
_cell.length_b   1.000
_cell.length_c   1.000
_cell.angle_alpha   90.00
_cell.angle_beta   90.00
_cell.angle_gamma   90.00
#
_symmetry.space_group_name_H-M   'P 1'
#
loop_
_entity.id
_entity.type
_entity.pdbx_description
1 polymer ?
#
loop_
_entity_poly.entity_id
_entity_poly.type
_entity_poly.pdbx_seq_one_letter_code
_entity_poly.pdbx_strand_id
1 'polypeptide(L)'
;MKSAKNILQPEHRALKTAVLVLDECNTLSFASAVDPMRAANRLADRPAFDWDYVTATPEPAMLTSALQVPGIPLARLDHCDLMIVIAGFNLVRHATPSLLAGLRRIANSGATMAGIDGGPWLLAEAGLLDGHAATTHWEDLETFATRFPEVDVRPDRFTVSGNRLTSGGAIPAVEMMLHIIAARHGAGFAARVSGLFLYEGAPEPGRPQSRTGVPHRHSALTARANAIMQAALDDPLPLAEIAKALGTSPRTLQQQFRLRLNTTPQDHYLQLRLAEARRLVTDTDMPLMDVALATGFTSQSSFARAFRTAHGLSARDLRQDRTQPTHH
;
A
#
# COMPACT_ATOMS: atom_id res chain seq x y z
N MET A 1 20.65 -17.78 -15.63
CA MET A 1 19.74 -17.44 -14.52
C MET A 1 19.89 -18.48 -13.43
N LYS A 2 20.26 -18.12 -12.21
CA LYS A 2 20.21 -19.05 -11.08
C LYS A 2 18.75 -19.35 -10.81
N SER A 3 18.37 -20.63 -10.68
CA SER A 3 17.00 -21.02 -10.31
C SER A 3 16.63 -20.33 -9.00
N ALA A 4 15.47 -19.63 -8.99
CA ALA A 4 14.99 -18.98 -7.79
C ALA A 4 14.81 -20.03 -6.68
N LYS A 5 15.40 -19.79 -5.52
CA LYS A 5 15.22 -20.66 -4.35
C LYS A 5 13.76 -20.54 -3.89
N ASN A 6 13.08 -21.67 -3.78
CA ASN A 6 11.75 -21.70 -3.19
C ASN A 6 11.86 -21.63 -1.66
N ILE A 7 11.70 -20.44 -1.09
CA ILE A 7 11.76 -20.23 0.37
C ILE A 7 10.59 -20.87 1.13
N LEU A 8 9.54 -21.31 0.42
CA LEU A 8 8.36 -21.95 0.98
C LEU A 8 8.52 -23.48 1.06
N GLN A 9 9.74 -23.95 1.26
CA GLN A 9 10.04 -25.36 1.51
C GLN A 9 10.69 -25.52 2.88
N PRO A 10 10.49 -26.66 3.56
CA PRO A 10 11.15 -26.95 4.84
C PRO A 10 12.67 -26.83 4.68
N GLU A 11 13.26 -25.95 5.48
CA GLU A 11 14.72 -25.78 5.51
C GLU A 11 15.15 -25.38 6.94
N HIS A 12 16.20 -26.00 7.46
CA HIS A 12 16.68 -25.80 8.83
C HIS A 12 17.66 -24.64 9.01
N ARG A 13 18.20 -24.06 7.92
CA ARG A 13 19.04 -22.87 8.05
C ARG A 13 18.21 -21.61 8.23
N ALA A 14 18.77 -20.61 8.92
CA ALA A 14 18.15 -19.29 9.01
C ALA A 14 17.89 -18.71 7.61
N LEU A 15 16.70 -18.13 7.41
CA LEU A 15 16.34 -17.43 6.18
C LEU A 15 17.03 -16.05 6.19
N LYS A 16 17.99 -15.87 5.29
CA LYS A 16 18.68 -14.59 5.14
C LYS A 16 17.72 -13.57 4.51
N THR A 17 17.27 -12.63 5.31
CA THR A 17 16.23 -11.67 4.95
C THR A 17 16.78 -10.26 4.90
N ALA A 18 16.42 -9.48 3.89
CA ALA A 18 16.66 -8.06 3.83
C ALA A 18 15.32 -7.30 3.92
N VAL A 19 15.23 -6.40 4.88
CA VAL A 19 14.03 -5.57 5.07
C VAL A 19 14.33 -4.17 4.57
N LEU A 20 13.90 -3.87 3.35
CA LEU A 20 14.03 -2.55 2.76
C LEU A 20 12.90 -1.65 3.28
N VAL A 21 13.31 -0.67 4.06
CA VAL A 21 12.42 0.31 4.69
C VAL A 21 12.52 1.64 3.95
N LEU A 22 11.39 2.14 3.46
CA LEU A 22 11.35 3.44 2.81
C LEU A 22 10.79 4.51 3.74
N ASP A 23 11.17 5.76 3.49
CA ASP A 23 10.63 6.89 4.21
C ASP A 23 9.09 6.89 4.15
N GLU A 24 8.47 7.40 5.20
CA GLU A 24 7.02 7.54 5.31
C GLU A 24 6.24 6.22 5.24
N CYS A 25 6.92 5.06 5.46
CA CYS A 25 6.17 3.82 5.63
C CYS A 25 5.51 3.78 7.01
N ASN A 26 4.37 3.09 7.09
CA ASN A 26 3.63 2.92 8.33
C ASN A 26 4.43 2.09 9.32
N THR A 27 4.53 2.57 10.58
CA THR A 27 5.20 1.86 11.66
C THR A 27 4.64 0.46 11.88
N LEU A 28 3.31 0.30 11.77
CA LEU A 28 2.69 -1.00 11.91
C LEU A 28 3.05 -1.93 10.76
N SER A 29 3.16 -1.43 9.52
CA SER A 29 3.60 -2.23 8.35
C SER A 29 5.05 -2.71 8.53
N PHE A 30 5.93 -1.87 9.08
CA PHE A 30 7.29 -2.25 9.46
C PHE A 30 7.31 -3.33 10.55
N ALA A 31 6.61 -3.11 11.66
CA ALA A 31 6.54 -4.06 12.77
C ALA A 31 5.93 -5.41 12.34
N SER A 32 4.95 -5.39 11.45
CA SER A 32 4.28 -6.59 10.92
C SER A 32 5.20 -7.52 10.13
N ALA A 33 6.27 -6.99 9.55
CA ALA A 33 7.31 -7.79 8.90
C ALA A 33 8.32 -8.35 9.92
N VAL A 34 8.75 -7.51 10.86
CA VAL A 34 9.90 -7.78 11.74
C VAL A 34 9.51 -8.62 12.96
N ASP A 35 8.40 -8.30 13.61
CA ASP A 35 8.00 -8.99 14.84
C ASP A 35 7.70 -10.48 14.66
N PRO A 36 7.09 -10.97 13.58
CA PRO A 36 6.97 -12.41 13.35
C PRO A 36 8.32 -13.13 13.24
N MET A 37 9.34 -12.50 12.62
CA MET A 37 10.69 -13.06 12.53
C MET A 37 11.35 -13.13 13.92
N ARG A 38 11.26 -12.02 14.68
CA ARG A 38 11.75 -11.95 16.06
C ARG A 38 11.07 -12.98 16.95
N ALA A 39 9.76 -13.14 16.84
CA ALA A 39 8.98 -14.10 17.61
C ALA A 39 9.33 -15.55 17.23
N ALA A 40 9.53 -15.83 15.96
CA ALA A 40 10.00 -17.14 15.49
C ALA A 40 11.39 -17.47 16.05
N ASN A 41 12.33 -16.53 16.00
CA ASN A 41 13.67 -16.72 16.57
C ASN A 41 13.64 -16.96 18.10
N ARG A 42 12.69 -16.30 18.81
CA ARG A 42 12.52 -16.53 20.26
C ARG A 42 12.05 -17.93 20.61
N LEU A 43 11.22 -18.54 19.74
CA LEU A 43 10.61 -19.86 20.00
C LEU A 43 11.40 -21.03 19.41
N ALA A 44 12.31 -20.76 18.49
CA ALA A 44 13.11 -21.76 17.82
C ALA A 44 14.38 -22.11 18.63
N ASP A 45 14.84 -23.36 18.52
CA ASP A 45 16.11 -23.81 19.12
C ASP A 45 17.34 -23.20 18.42
N ARG A 46 17.15 -22.76 17.18
CA ARG A 46 18.14 -22.07 16.33
C ARG A 46 17.46 -20.93 15.60
N PRO A 47 18.18 -19.84 15.25
CA PRO A 47 17.60 -18.74 14.50
C PRO A 47 16.87 -19.22 13.23
N ALA A 48 15.58 -18.92 13.13
CA ALA A 48 14.75 -19.19 11.93
C ALA A 48 15.00 -18.13 10.85
N PHE A 49 15.32 -16.90 11.27
CA PHE A 49 15.61 -15.75 10.42
C PHE A 49 16.90 -15.07 10.85
N ASP A 50 17.63 -14.60 9.87
CA ASP A 50 18.77 -13.69 10.01
C ASP A 50 18.50 -12.51 9.09
N TRP A 51 18.38 -11.27 9.62
CA TRP A 51 17.94 -10.14 8.81
C TRP A 51 18.74 -8.88 9.03
N ASP A 52 18.91 -8.16 7.92
CA ASP A 52 19.44 -6.81 7.88
C ASP A 52 18.34 -5.81 7.52
N TYR A 53 18.36 -4.62 8.12
CA TYR A 53 17.61 -3.48 7.62
C TYR A 53 18.37 -2.84 6.47
N VAL A 54 17.62 -2.47 5.45
CA VAL A 54 18.13 -1.87 4.21
C VAL A 54 17.40 -0.55 3.97
N THR A 55 18.11 0.46 3.52
CA THR A 55 17.58 1.77 3.17
C THR A 55 17.83 2.10 1.71
N ALA A 56 17.05 3.01 1.13
CA ALA A 56 17.25 3.43 -0.26
C ALA A 56 18.57 4.20 -0.43
N THR A 57 18.94 4.97 0.60
CA THR A 57 20.15 5.83 0.67
C THR A 57 20.95 5.48 1.93
N PRO A 58 22.13 6.07 2.15
CA PRO A 58 22.89 5.90 3.41
C PRO A 58 22.18 6.46 4.66
N GLU A 59 21.18 7.31 4.48
CA GLU A 59 20.43 7.92 5.58
C GLU A 59 19.41 6.92 6.17
N PRO A 60 19.15 6.98 7.50
CA PRO A 60 18.09 6.20 8.12
C PRO A 60 16.72 6.52 7.52
N ALA A 61 15.89 5.52 7.35
CA ALA A 61 14.50 5.71 6.91
C ALA A 61 13.65 6.29 8.06
N MET A 62 12.86 7.32 7.77
CA MET A 62 11.93 7.97 8.70
C MET A 62 10.52 7.41 8.54
N LEU A 63 9.99 6.75 9.56
CA LEU A 63 8.63 6.21 9.57
C LEU A 63 7.58 7.31 9.82
N THR A 64 6.32 7.03 9.54
CA THR A 64 5.20 7.97 9.82
C THR A 64 5.08 8.37 11.29
N SER A 65 5.60 7.59 12.21
CA SER A 65 5.65 7.89 13.66
C SER A 65 6.90 8.68 14.09
N ALA A 66 7.70 9.17 13.16
CA ALA A 66 9.00 9.80 13.40
C ALA A 66 10.08 8.86 13.98
N LEU A 67 9.84 7.55 14.03
CA LEU A 67 10.90 6.58 14.31
C LEU A 67 11.87 6.52 13.15
N GLN A 68 13.16 6.46 13.46
CA GLN A 68 14.22 6.27 12.46
C GLN A 68 14.69 4.82 12.46
N VAL A 69 14.78 4.24 11.27
CA VAL A 69 15.33 2.91 11.07
C VAL A 69 16.64 3.02 10.32
N PRO A 70 17.79 2.84 11.00
CA PRO A 70 19.07 2.78 10.33
C PRO A 70 19.18 1.46 9.54
N GLY A 71 19.87 1.50 8.41
CA GLY A 71 20.07 0.33 7.58
C GLY A 71 21.29 0.45 6.68
N ILE A 72 21.67 -0.66 6.04
CA ILE A 72 22.68 -0.63 4.99
C ILE A 72 22.04 -0.10 3.69
N PRO A 73 22.71 0.73 2.92
CA PRO A 73 22.17 1.16 1.61
C PRO A 73 21.94 -0.03 0.70
N LEU A 74 20.80 -0.05 -0.03
CA LEU A 74 20.45 -1.12 -0.98
C LEU A 74 21.60 -1.41 -1.99
N ALA A 75 22.35 -0.38 -2.36
CA ALA A 75 23.49 -0.51 -3.26
C ALA A 75 24.61 -1.41 -2.71
N ARG A 76 24.72 -1.55 -1.37
CA ARG A 76 25.74 -2.37 -0.68
C ARG A 76 25.23 -3.77 -0.31
N LEU A 77 23.96 -4.06 -0.48
CA LEU A 77 23.41 -5.38 -0.23
C LEU A 77 23.83 -6.33 -1.36
N ASP A 78 24.61 -7.36 -1.04
CA ASP A 78 25.08 -8.33 -2.05
C ASP A 78 23.98 -9.31 -2.44
N HIS A 79 23.39 -10.01 -1.45
CA HIS A 79 22.35 -11.00 -1.68
C HIS A 79 21.52 -11.26 -0.41
N CYS A 80 20.29 -11.74 -0.61
CA CYS A 80 19.42 -12.30 0.42
C CYS A 80 18.61 -13.45 -0.16
N ASP A 81 17.96 -14.25 0.68
CA ASP A 81 16.99 -15.26 0.24
C ASP A 81 15.59 -14.63 0.09
N LEU A 82 15.27 -13.67 0.97
CA LEU A 82 14.01 -12.91 0.98
C LEU A 82 14.32 -11.42 1.09
N MET A 83 13.79 -10.64 0.14
CA MET A 83 13.73 -9.18 0.20
C MET A 83 12.31 -8.76 0.53
N ILE A 84 12.12 -8.06 1.64
CA ILE A 84 10.83 -7.46 2.02
C ILE A 84 10.90 -5.96 1.75
N VAL A 85 10.07 -5.45 0.86
CA VAL A 85 9.97 -4.03 0.51
C VAL A 85 8.78 -3.44 1.24
N ILE A 86 9.03 -2.50 2.15
CA ILE A 86 7.99 -1.84 2.94
C ILE A 86 7.94 -0.37 2.54
N ALA A 87 6.81 0.06 2.00
CA ALA A 87 6.54 1.44 1.63
C ALA A 87 5.12 1.82 2.06
N GLY A 88 4.85 3.09 2.23
CA GLY A 88 3.52 3.60 2.57
C GLY A 88 3.09 4.68 1.60
N PHE A 89 3.63 5.88 1.76
CA PHE A 89 3.22 7.07 1.03
C PHE A 89 4.27 7.52 0.00
N ASN A 90 3.91 8.48 -0.84
CA ASN A 90 4.80 9.14 -1.82
C ASN A 90 5.57 8.18 -2.76
N LEU A 91 4.93 7.09 -3.18
CA LEU A 91 5.54 5.99 -3.95
C LEU A 91 6.23 6.45 -5.23
N VAL A 92 5.67 7.46 -5.92
CA VAL A 92 6.27 8.04 -7.13
C VAL A 92 7.64 8.66 -6.84
N ARG A 93 7.79 9.33 -5.69
CA ARG A 93 9.06 9.92 -5.25
C ARG A 93 10.10 8.84 -4.93
N HIS A 94 9.66 7.73 -4.37
CA HIS A 94 10.54 6.61 -4.02
C HIS A 94 10.97 5.78 -5.22
N ALA A 95 10.19 5.75 -6.31
CA ALA A 95 10.48 4.96 -7.51
C ALA A 95 11.65 5.52 -8.34
N THR A 96 12.79 5.77 -7.69
CA THR A 96 14.00 6.28 -8.38
C THR A 96 14.63 5.19 -9.26
N PRO A 97 15.29 5.56 -10.37
CA PRO A 97 16.00 4.59 -11.21
C PRO A 97 17.00 3.71 -10.43
N SER A 98 17.68 4.29 -9.43
CA SER A 98 18.63 3.58 -8.58
C SER A 98 17.94 2.52 -7.72
N LEU A 99 16.82 2.87 -7.05
CA LEU A 99 16.03 1.92 -6.25
C LEU A 99 15.53 0.77 -7.12
N LEU A 100 14.90 1.08 -8.26
CA LEU A 100 14.34 0.07 -9.15
C LEU A 100 15.42 -0.86 -9.73
N ALA A 101 16.59 -0.32 -10.10
CA ALA A 101 17.72 -1.12 -10.53
C ALA A 101 18.25 -2.03 -9.40
N GLY A 102 18.31 -1.54 -8.17
CA GLY A 102 18.67 -2.31 -6.99
C GLY A 102 17.72 -3.47 -6.74
N LEU A 103 16.39 -3.24 -6.81
CA LEU A 103 15.37 -4.29 -6.67
C LEU A 103 15.53 -5.38 -7.75
N ARG A 104 15.71 -4.98 -9.02
CA ARG A 104 15.96 -5.94 -10.12
C ARG A 104 17.23 -6.75 -9.88
N ARG A 105 18.31 -6.12 -9.42
CA ARG A 105 19.57 -6.80 -9.13
C ARG A 105 19.38 -7.89 -8.07
N ILE A 106 18.71 -7.59 -6.98
CA ILE A 106 18.43 -8.55 -5.91
C ILE A 106 17.49 -9.67 -6.40
N ALA A 107 16.44 -9.34 -7.13
CA ALA A 107 15.55 -10.34 -7.74
C ALA A 107 16.29 -11.29 -8.68
N ASN A 108 17.19 -10.75 -9.52
CA ASN A 108 18.03 -11.54 -10.46
C ASN A 108 19.08 -12.40 -9.76
N SER A 109 19.43 -12.12 -8.50
CA SER A 109 20.30 -13.01 -7.69
C SER A 109 19.54 -14.27 -7.20
N GLY A 110 18.24 -14.36 -7.44
CA GLY A 110 17.38 -15.48 -7.07
C GLY A 110 16.59 -15.26 -5.78
N ALA A 111 16.58 -14.05 -5.23
CA ALA A 111 15.80 -13.70 -4.04
C ALA A 111 14.29 -13.80 -4.29
N THR A 112 13.56 -14.26 -3.31
CA THR A 112 12.12 -14.06 -3.23
C THR A 112 11.86 -12.58 -2.88
N MET A 113 10.96 -11.95 -3.63
CA MET A 113 10.60 -10.54 -3.42
C MET A 113 9.23 -10.45 -2.77
N ALA A 114 9.16 -9.81 -1.60
CA ALA A 114 7.93 -9.54 -0.89
C ALA A 114 7.65 -8.03 -0.84
N GLY A 115 6.42 -7.62 -1.10
CA GLY A 115 5.97 -6.24 -1.00
C GLY A 115 4.89 -6.09 0.07
N ILE A 116 5.01 -5.10 0.94
CA ILE A 116 4.06 -4.80 2.00
C ILE A 116 3.52 -3.38 1.82
N ASP A 117 2.20 -3.23 1.89
CA ASP A 117 1.46 -1.97 1.82
C ASP A 117 1.70 -1.28 0.44
N GLY A 118 2.50 -0.22 0.36
CA GLY A 118 2.96 0.40 -0.90
C GLY A 118 4.12 -0.33 -1.59
N GLY A 119 4.74 -1.34 -0.95
CA GLY A 119 5.85 -2.11 -1.52
C GLY A 119 5.55 -2.78 -2.86
N PRO A 120 4.35 -3.36 -3.08
CA PRO A 120 3.97 -3.92 -4.37
C PRO A 120 4.05 -2.94 -5.54
N TRP A 121 3.77 -1.64 -5.32
CA TRP A 121 3.92 -0.62 -6.34
C TRP A 121 5.34 -0.50 -6.87
N LEU A 122 6.32 -0.51 -5.97
CA LEU A 122 7.74 -0.41 -6.34
C LEU A 122 8.23 -1.68 -7.03
N LEU A 123 7.71 -2.85 -6.62
CA LEU A 123 7.98 -4.10 -7.30
C LEU A 123 7.39 -4.13 -8.71
N ALA A 124 6.17 -3.59 -8.90
CA ALA A 124 5.54 -3.46 -10.22
C ALA A 124 6.26 -2.44 -11.11
N GLU A 125 6.65 -1.26 -10.58
CA GLU A 125 7.47 -0.27 -11.30
C GLU A 125 8.84 -0.85 -11.72
N ALA A 126 9.36 -1.80 -10.96
CA ALA A 126 10.56 -2.53 -11.33
C ALA A 126 10.30 -3.64 -12.37
N GLY A 127 9.06 -3.90 -12.81
CA GLY A 127 8.67 -4.98 -13.72
C GLY A 127 8.81 -6.37 -13.08
N LEU A 128 8.79 -6.45 -11.73
CA LEU A 128 9.00 -7.70 -11.01
C LEU A 128 7.71 -8.46 -10.72
N LEU A 129 6.54 -7.85 -10.99
CA LEU A 129 5.23 -8.47 -10.78
C LEU A 129 4.51 -8.83 -12.07
N ASP A 130 5.10 -8.56 -13.25
CA ASP A 130 4.51 -8.89 -14.54
C ASP A 130 4.27 -10.40 -14.65
N GLY A 131 3.02 -10.79 -14.98
CA GLY A 131 2.58 -12.18 -15.05
C GLY A 131 2.41 -12.86 -13.69
N HIS A 132 2.53 -12.14 -12.58
CA HIS A 132 2.32 -12.67 -11.22
C HIS A 132 1.01 -12.18 -10.61
N ALA A 133 0.38 -13.02 -9.77
CA ALA A 133 -0.70 -12.57 -8.91
C ALA A 133 -0.13 -11.67 -7.80
N ALA A 134 -0.75 -10.50 -7.61
CA ALA A 134 -0.33 -9.52 -6.61
C ALA A 134 -1.51 -8.79 -5.99
N THR A 135 -1.30 -8.26 -4.80
CA THR A 135 -2.23 -7.37 -4.10
C THR A 135 -1.48 -6.14 -3.57
N THR A 136 -2.21 -5.10 -3.25
CA THR A 136 -1.74 -3.89 -2.56
C THR A 136 -2.81 -3.43 -1.59
N HIS A 137 -2.62 -2.27 -0.93
CA HIS A 137 -3.64 -1.72 -0.04
C HIS A 137 -4.98 -1.58 -0.77
N TRP A 138 -6.08 -1.89 -0.08
CA TRP A 138 -7.41 -1.94 -0.69
C TRP A 138 -7.84 -0.61 -1.34
N GLU A 139 -7.34 0.53 -0.86
CA GLU A 139 -7.60 1.84 -1.45
C GLU A 139 -6.97 2.00 -2.83
N ASP A 140 -5.89 1.30 -3.09
CA ASP A 140 -5.07 1.45 -4.29
C ASP A 140 -5.29 0.36 -5.34
N LEU A 141 -6.02 -0.73 -5.01
CA LEU A 141 -6.15 -1.92 -5.88
C LEU A 141 -6.55 -1.57 -7.33
N GLU A 142 -7.45 -0.63 -7.51
CA GLU A 142 -7.94 -0.27 -8.84
C GLU A 142 -6.96 0.58 -9.62
N THR A 143 -6.35 1.56 -8.94
CA THR A 143 -5.31 2.38 -9.53
C THR A 143 -4.11 1.52 -9.89
N PHE A 144 -3.77 0.57 -9.02
CA PHE A 144 -2.71 -0.40 -9.24
C PHE A 144 -2.99 -1.29 -10.48
N ALA A 145 -4.20 -1.86 -10.59
CA ALA A 145 -4.61 -2.68 -11.73
C ALA A 145 -4.61 -1.88 -13.05
N THR A 146 -4.99 -0.60 -12.99
CA THR A 146 -4.99 0.27 -14.16
C THR A 146 -3.58 0.62 -14.63
N ARG A 147 -2.67 0.87 -13.68
CA ARG A 147 -1.29 1.26 -13.98
C ARG A 147 -0.42 0.09 -14.42
N PHE A 148 -0.67 -1.10 -13.90
CA PHE A 148 0.13 -2.30 -14.16
C PHE A 148 -0.74 -3.42 -14.76
N PRO A 149 -1.12 -3.31 -16.05
CA PRO A 149 -2.07 -4.23 -16.68
C PRO A 149 -1.51 -5.66 -16.82
N GLU A 150 -0.19 -5.85 -16.77
CA GLU A 150 0.47 -7.16 -16.84
C GLU A 150 0.47 -7.91 -15.49
N VAL A 151 0.02 -7.25 -14.40
CA VAL A 151 -0.09 -7.85 -13.07
C VAL A 151 -1.49 -8.43 -12.88
N ASP A 152 -1.58 -9.68 -12.42
CA ASP A 152 -2.86 -10.30 -12.03
C ASP A 152 -3.28 -9.79 -10.64
N VAL A 153 -3.93 -8.63 -10.61
CA VAL A 153 -4.29 -7.95 -9.36
C VAL A 153 -5.44 -8.65 -8.66
N ARG A 154 -5.22 -9.07 -7.42
CA ARG A 154 -6.17 -9.77 -6.57
C ARG A 154 -6.57 -8.94 -5.36
N PRO A 155 -7.86 -8.96 -4.95
CA PRO A 155 -8.32 -8.27 -3.73
C PRO A 155 -8.00 -9.08 -2.45
N ASP A 156 -6.98 -9.91 -2.48
CA ASP A 156 -6.61 -10.80 -1.39
C ASP A 156 -5.86 -10.06 -0.30
N ARG A 157 -5.91 -10.55 0.94
CA ARG A 157 -5.14 -10.01 2.06
C ARG A 157 -3.65 -10.09 1.78
N PHE A 158 -3.19 -11.22 1.26
CA PHE A 158 -1.87 -11.41 0.70
C PHE A 158 -1.90 -12.43 -0.43
N THR A 159 -0.91 -12.38 -1.32
CA THR A 159 -0.75 -13.31 -2.43
C THR A 159 0.60 -14.00 -2.37
N VAL A 160 0.64 -15.19 -2.93
CA VAL A 160 1.86 -15.96 -3.18
C VAL A 160 1.84 -16.41 -4.64
N SER A 161 2.79 -15.96 -5.44
CA SER A 161 2.90 -16.27 -6.85
C SER A 161 4.36 -16.58 -7.21
N GLY A 162 4.73 -17.87 -7.14
CA GLY A 162 6.11 -18.30 -7.29
C GLY A 162 7.02 -17.70 -6.21
N ASN A 163 8.00 -16.91 -6.62
CA ASN A 163 8.89 -16.18 -5.71
C ASN A 163 8.51 -14.70 -5.55
N ARG A 164 7.23 -14.38 -5.71
CA ARG A 164 6.62 -13.06 -5.46
C ARG A 164 5.55 -13.19 -4.40
N LEU A 165 5.68 -12.38 -3.36
CA LEU A 165 4.70 -12.29 -2.28
C LEU A 165 4.28 -10.83 -2.16
N THR A 166 2.98 -10.58 -1.97
CA THR A 166 2.50 -9.21 -1.72
C THR A 166 1.43 -9.22 -0.65
N SER A 167 1.33 -8.17 0.14
CA SER A 167 0.30 -8.00 1.14
C SER A 167 -0.32 -6.60 1.10
N GLY A 168 -1.62 -6.53 1.36
CA GLY A 168 -2.42 -5.31 1.30
C GLY A 168 -2.35 -4.42 2.54
N GLY A 169 -1.37 -4.59 3.40
CA GLY A 169 -1.19 -3.77 4.60
C GLY A 169 -0.61 -4.54 5.78
N ALA A 170 -0.64 -3.92 6.96
CA ALA A 170 0.06 -4.41 8.15
C ALA A 170 -0.41 -5.78 8.64
N ILE A 171 -1.71 -5.95 8.93
CA ILE A 171 -2.21 -7.24 9.44
C ILE A 171 -2.09 -8.35 8.39
N PRO A 172 -2.42 -8.13 7.10
CA PRO A 172 -2.11 -9.07 6.03
C PRO A 172 -0.62 -9.43 5.94
N ALA A 173 0.30 -8.52 6.27
CA ALA A 173 1.73 -8.81 6.31
C ALA A 173 2.10 -9.80 7.43
N VAL A 174 1.48 -9.69 8.62
CA VAL A 174 1.63 -10.70 9.69
C VAL A 174 1.21 -12.08 9.16
N GLU A 175 0.07 -12.16 8.47
CA GLU A 175 -0.42 -13.43 7.90
C GLU A 175 0.55 -13.99 6.84
N MET A 176 1.06 -13.15 5.97
CA MET A 176 2.08 -13.52 4.98
C MET A 176 3.36 -14.06 5.64
N MET A 177 3.84 -13.41 6.71
CA MET A 177 5.00 -13.87 7.46
C MET A 177 4.74 -15.19 8.20
N LEU A 178 3.57 -15.36 8.81
CA LEU A 178 3.15 -16.62 9.43
C LEU A 178 3.03 -17.75 8.41
N HIS A 179 2.60 -17.45 7.17
CA HIS A 179 2.58 -18.40 6.07
C HIS A 179 3.99 -18.87 5.69
N ILE A 180 4.96 -17.96 5.58
CA ILE A 180 6.39 -18.30 5.36
C ILE A 180 6.91 -19.18 6.50
N ILE A 181 6.61 -18.83 7.75
CA ILE A 181 7.01 -19.59 8.94
C ILE A 181 6.41 -21.00 8.92
N ALA A 182 5.11 -21.11 8.58
CA ALA A 182 4.42 -22.39 8.49
C ALA A 182 5.03 -23.29 7.39
N ALA A 183 5.34 -22.75 6.23
CA ALA A 183 5.94 -23.46 5.13
C ALA A 183 7.35 -23.99 5.46
N ARG A 184 8.13 -23.27 6.25
CA ARG A 184 9.51 -23.63 6.62
C ARG A 184 9.62 -24.52 7.86
N HIS A 185 8.80 -24.26 8.87
CA HIS A 185 8.92 -24.85 10.20
C HIS A 185 7.69 -25.63 10.64
N GLY A 186 6.67 -25.72 9.78
CA GLY A 186 5.42 -26.43 10.05
C GLY A 186 4.34 -25.57 10.72
N ALA A 187 3.07 -25.96 10.50
CA ALA A 187 1.89 -25.21 10.97
C ALA A 187 1.83 -25.09 12.51
N GLY A 188 2.25 -26.13 13.24
CA GLY A 188 2.28 -26.10 14.71
C GLY A 188 3.26 -25.06 15.26
N PHE A 189 4.41 -24.86 14.62
CA PHE A 189 5.36 -23.83 15.01
C PHE A 189 4.81 -22.43 14.69
N ALA A 190 4.21 -22.24 13.51
CA ALA A 190 3.58 -20.98 13.14
C ALA A 190 2.42 -20.62 14.09
N ALA A 191 1.62 -21.59 14.53
CA ALA A 191 0.56 -21.37 15.52
C ALA A 191 1.12 -20.90 16.87
N ARG A 192 2.26 -21.44 17.31
CA ARG A 192 2.93 -20.95 18.54
C ARG A 192 3.41 -19.52 18.38
N VAL A 193 3.96 -19.16 17.21
CA VAL A 193 4.37 -17.77 16.90
C VAL A 193 3.15 -16.86 16.89
N SER A 194 2.05 -17.25 16.23
CA SER A 194 0.78 -16.53 16.20
C SER A 194 0.21 -16.28 17.61
N GLY A 195 0.32 -17.27 18.50
CA GLY A 195 -0.13 -17.18 19.89
C GLY A 195 0.58 -16.08 20.69
N LEU A 196 1.83 -15.72 20.36
CA LEU A 196 2.53 -14.59 21.02
C LEU A 196 1.90 -13.23 20.69
N PHE A 197 1.16 -13.14 19.59
CA PHE A 197 0.43 -11.94 19.17
C PHE A 197 -1.05 -11.99 19.55
N LEU A 198 -1.51 -13.05 20.23
CA LEU A 198 -2.94 -13.32 20.49
C LEU A 198 -3.76 -13.30 19.18
N TYR A 199 -3.14 -13.76 18.08
CA TYR A 199 -3.73 -13.76 16.76
C TYR A 199 -4.23 -15.17 16.41
N GLU A 200 -5.54 -15.32 16.22
CA GLU A 200 -6.21 -16.61 15.96
C GLU A 200 -6.48 -16.85 14.46
N GLY A 201 -6.03 -15.96 13.58
CA GLY A 201 -6.23 -16.09 12.14
C GLY A 201 -5.42 -17.22 11.52
N ALA A 202 -6.03 -17.98 10.63
CA ALA A 202 -5.29 -18.94 9.78
C ALA A 202 -4.66 -18.16 8.60
N PRO A 203 -3.33 -18.26 8.40
CA PRO A 203 -2.64 -17.55 7.33
C PRO A 203 -2.80 -18.26 5.97
N GLU A 204 -3.97 -18.13 5.34
CA GLU A 204 -4.25 -18.72 4.03
C GLU A 204 -4.19 -17.66 2.93
N PRO A 205 -3.40 -17.86 1.84
CA PRO A 205 -3.48 -17.04 0.63
C PRO A 205 -4.88 -17.10 0.03
N GLY A 206 -5.29 -16.03 -0.66
CA GLY A 206 -6.59 -15.99 -1.34
C GLY A 206 -7.77 -15.56 -0.46
N ARG A 207 -7.55 -15.23 0.82
CA ARG A 207 -8.59 -14.59 1.64
C ARG A 207 -8.76 -13.13 1.22
N PRO A 208 -9.98 -12.69 0.87
CA PRO A 208 -10.20 -11.32 0.45
C PRO A 208 -9.96 -10.33 1.60
N GLN A 209 -9.53 -9.13 1.25
CA GLN A 209 -9.47 -8.01 2.18
C GLN A 209 -10.90 -7.66 2.61
N SER A 210 -11.24 -7.93 3.87
CA SER A 210 -12.55 -7.58 4.42
C SER A 210 -12.65 -6.07 4.57
N ARG A 211 -13.58 -5.47 3.84
CA ARG A 211 -14.01 -4.10 4.11
C ARG A 211 -15.29 -4.18 4.93
N THR A 212 -15.29 -3.67 6.15
CA THR A 212 -16.53 -3.37 6.86
C THR A 212 -17.28 -2.31 6.05
N GLY A 213 -18.25 -2.74 5.25
CA GLY A 213 -19.30 -1.87 4.75
C GLY A 213 -19.29 -1.45 3.29
N VAL A 214 -18.28 -1.74 2.45
CA VAL A 214 -18.40 -1.39 1.01
C VAL A 214 -17.87 -2.52 0.12
N PRO A 215 -18.69 -3.14 -0.73
CA PRO A 215 -18.21 -4.05 -1.77
C PRO A 215 -17.32 -3.29 -2.76
N HIS A 216 -16.25 -3.89 -3.27
CA HIS A 216 -15.54 -3.39 -4.46
C HIS A 216 -16.55 -3.27 -5.60
N ARG A 217 -16.94 -2.06 -5.94
CA ARG A 217 -18.03 -1.81 -6.88
C ARG A 217 -17.60 -1.16 -8.18
N HIS A 218 -16.32 -0.77 -8.31
CA HIS A 218 -15.88 -0.21 -9.58
C HIS A 218 -15.83 -1.28 -10.67
N SER A 219 -16.34 -0.93 -11.83
CA SER A 219 -16.01 -1.62 -13.07
C SER A 219 -14.71 -1.03 -13.63
N ALA A 220 -14.05 -1.68 -14.57
CA ALA A 220 -12.88 -1.12 -15.25
C ALA A 220 -13.15 0.29 -15.80
N LEU A 221 -14.38 0.57 -16.22
CA LEU A 221 -14.79 1.89 -16.70
C LEU A 221 -14.85 2.92 -15.57
N THR A 222 -15.47 2.59 -14.44
CA THR A 222 -15.56 3.53 -13.30
C THR A 222 -14.22 3.73 -12.62
N ALA A 223 -13.32 2.73 -12.59
CA ALA A 223 -11.96 2.86 -12.09
C ALA A 223 -11.13 3.84 -12.95
N ARG A 224 -11.18 3.69 -14.28
CA ARG A 224 -10.51 4.63 -15.19
C ARG A 224 -11.07 6.05 -15.08
N ALA A 225 -12.40 6.20 -14.90
CA ALA A 225 -13.01 7.49 -14.64
C ALA A 225 -12.52 8.12 -13.33
N ASN A 226 -12.43 7.30 -12.27
CA ASN A 226 -11.91 7.73 -10.98
C ASN A 226 -10.44 8.22 -11.09
N ALA A 227 -9.60 7.52 -11.84
CA ALA A 227 -8.21 7.94 -12.08
C ALA A 227 -8.13 9.29 -12.81
N ILE A 228 -8.97 9.53 -13.84
CA ILE A 228 -9.05 10.83 -14.53
C ILE A 228 -9.51 11.93 -13.56
N MET A 229 -10.52 11.66 -12.73
CA MET A 229 -11.02 12.61 -11.74
C MET A 229 -9.96 12.95 -10.69
N GLN A 230 -9.21 11.97 -10.19
CA GLN A 230 -8.12 12.18 -9.24
C GLN A 230 -6.96 13.00 -9.82
N ALA A 231 -6.68 12.85 -11.10
CA ALA A 231 -5.63 13.61 -11.78
C ALA A 231 -5.99 15.08 -12.07
N ALA A 232 -7.28 15.47 -11.90
CA ALA A 232 -7.80 16.80 -12.22
C ALA A 232 -8.68 17.34 -11.07
N LEU A 233 -8.18 17.26 -9.82
CA LEU A 233 -8.93 17.74 -8.64
C LEU A 233 -8.99 19.26 -8.56
N ASP A 234 -7.95 19.94 -9.03
CA ASP A 234 -7.79 21.40 -9.05
C ASP A 234 -8.57 22.06 -10.20
N ASP A 235 -8.70 21.37 -11.34
CA ASP A 235 -9.48 21.82 -12.50
C ASP A 235 -10.47 20.71 -12.93
N PRO A 236 -11.61 20.59 -12.26
CA PRO A 236 -12.51 19.47 -12.45
C PRO A 236 -13.10 19.38 -13.86
N LEU A 237 -12.82 18.30 -14.55
CA LEU A 237 -13.29 18.04 -15.90
C LEU A 237 -14.80 17.81 -15.96
N PRO A 238 -15.50 18.35 -16.96
CA PRO A 238 -16.88 18.01 -17.23
C PRO A 238 -17.06 16.50 -17.50
N LEU A 239 -18.18 15.94 -17.06
CA LEU A 239 -18.48 14.51 -17.27
C LEU A 239 -18.41 14.08 -18.74
N ALA A 240 -18.76 14.98 -19.66
CA ALA A 240 -18.68 14.71 -21.10
C ALA A 240 -17.25 14.49 -21.58
N GLU A 241 -16.30 15.24 -21.04
CA GLU A 241 -14.87 15.11 -21.37
C GLU A 241 -14.29 13.81 -20.80
N ILE A 242 -14.62 13.48 -19.57
CA ILE A 242 -14.26 12.20 -18.95
C ILE A 242 -14.81 11.03 -19.78
N ALA A 243 -16.08 11.08 -20.14
CA ALA A 243 -16.70 10.05 -20.98
C ALA A 243 -16.04 9.93 -22.34
N LYS A 244 -15.72 11.06 -22.99
CA LYS A 244 -14.99 11.11 -24.26
C LYS A 244 -13.60 10.47 -24.15
N ALA A 245 -12.84 10.81 -23.11
CA ALA A 245 -11.51 10.24 -22.86
C ALA A 245 -11.54 8.71 -22.65
N LEU A 246 -12.68 8.19 -22.14
CA LEU A 246 -12.90 6.77 -21.90
C LEU A 246 -13.54 6.03 -23.09
N GLY A 247 -13.82 6.72 -24.20
CA GLY A 247 -14.49 6.13 -25.38
C GLY A 247 -15.92 5.68 -25.09
N THR A 248 -16.63 6.37 -24.19
CA THR A 248 -18.01 6.03 -23.78
C THR A 248 -18.94 7.24 -23.78
N SER A 249 -20.24 7.02 -23.53
CA SER A 249 -21.20 8.12 -23.38
C SER A 249 -21.33 8.56 -21.91
N PRO A 250 -21.67 9.84 -21.64
CA PRO A 250 -21.99 10.32 -20.29
C PRO A 250 -23.10 9.51 -19.62
N ARG A 251 -24.10 9.07 -20.39
CA ARG A 251 -25.20 8.22 -19.91
C ARG A 251 -24.71 6.86 -19.42
N THR A 252 -23.84 6.22 -20.20
CA THR A 252 -23.24 4.93 -19.84
C THR A 252 -22.40 5.08 -18.55
N LEU A 253 -21.61 6.15 -18.48
CA LEU A 253 -20.79 6.42 -17.30
C LEU A 253 -21.65 6.64 -16.06
N GLN A 254 -22.70 7.45 -16.14
CA GLN A 254 -23.68 7.65 -15.04
C GLN A 254 -24.33 6.34 -14.61
N GLN A 255 -24.76 5.50 -15.57
CA GLN A 255 -25.35 4.21 -15.29
C GLN A 255 -24.38 3.29 -14.53
N GLN A 256 -23.12 3.23 -14.95
CA GLN A 256 -22.10 2.42 -14.29
C GLN A 256 -21.80 2.91 -12.88
N PHE A 257 -21.70 4.22 -12.65
CA PHE A 257 -21.54 4.77 -11.30
C PHE A 257 -22.72 4.43 -10.40
N ARG A 258 -23.95 4.55 -10.88
CA ARG A 258 -25.16 4.15 -10.11
C ARG A 258 -25.18 2.67 -9.79
N LEU A 259 -24.92 1.81 -10.79
CA LEU A 259 -24.96 0.35 -10.61
C LEU A 259 -23.84 -0.17 -9.71
N ARG A 260 -22.65 0.41 -9.83
CA ARG A 260 -21.46 -0.09 -9.16
C ARG A 260 -21.15 0.60 -7.84
N LEU A 261 -21.38 1.90 -7.75
CA LEU A 261 -21.00 2.74 -6.63
C LEU A 261 -22.16 3.30 -5.85
N ASN A 262 -23.39 3.11 -6.36
CA ASN A 262 -24.63 3.68 -5.79
C ASN A 262 -24.55 5.22 -5.62
N THR A 263 -23.85 5.89 -6.52
CA THR A 263 -23.67 7.35 -6.53
C THR A 263 -23.68 7.88 -7.96
N THR A 264 -23.71 9.20 -8.12
CA THR A 264 -23.48 9.82 -9.42
C THR A 264 -21.99 10.12 -9.64
N PRO A 265 -21.49 10.21 -10.91
CA PRO A 265 -20.12 10.64 -11.17
C PRO A 265 -19.79 12.00 -10.55
N GLN A 266 -20.75 12.94 -10.56
CA GLN A 266 -20.56 14.27 -9.98
C GLN A 266 -20.40 14.24 -8.47
N ASP A 267 -21.27 13.48 -7.77
CA ASP A 267 -21.17 13.33 -6.31
C ASP A 267 -19.88 12.60 -5.94
N HIS A 268 -19.51 11.56 -6.69
CA HIS A 268 -18.25 10.84 -6.49
C HIS A 268 -17.05 11.78 -6.65
N TYR A 269 -17.03 12.58 -7.72
CA TYR A 269 -15.96 13.56 -7.96
C TYR A 269 -15.89 14.62 -6.85
N LEU A 270 -17.03 15.10 -6.38
CA LEU A 270 -17.10 16.01 -5.24
C LEU A 270 -16.50 15.37 -3.97
N GLN A 271 -16.81 14.11 -3.70
CA GLN A 271 -16.24 13.39 -2.56
C GLN A 271 -14.72 13.24 -2.67
N LEU A 272 -14.15 12.95 -3.84
CA LEU A 272 -12.71 12.92 -4.06
C LEU A 272 -12.05 14.27 -3.73
N ARG A 273 -12.62 15.36 -4.23
CA ARG A 273 -12.14 16.72 -3.98
C ARG A 273 -12.22 17.10 -2.49
N LEU A 274 -13.30 16.72 -1.81
CA LEU A 274 -13.46 16.97 -0.37
C LEU A 274 -12.55 16.09 0.49
N ALA A 275 -12.27 14.86 0.07
CA ALA A 275 -11.31 13.99 0.74
C ALA A 275 -9.88 14.58 0.66
N GLU A 276 -9.47 15.04 -0.52
CA GLU A 276 -8.18 15.73 -0.70
C GLU A 276 -8.14 17.05 0.07
N ALA A 277 -9.21 17.84 0.05
CA ALA A 277 -9.31 19.05 0.85
C ALA A 277 -9.13 18.77 2.35
N ARG A 278 -9.74 17.71 2.87
CA ARG A 278 -9.58 17.30 4.26
C ARG A 278 -8.12 16.95 4.55
N ARG A 279 -7.47 16.17 3.66
CA ARG A 279 -6.06 15.82 3.77
C ARG A 279 -5.18 17.08 3.84
N LEU A 280 -5.36 18.01 2.89
CA LEU A 280 -4.59 19.27 2.88
C LEU A 280 -4.82 20.12 4.14
N VAL A 281 -6.06 20.18 4.66
CA VAL A 281 -6.39 20.89 5.90
C VAL A 281 -5.71 20.24 7.11
N THR A 282 -5.67 18.88 7.14
CA THR A 282 -5.13 18.10 8.26
C THR A 282 -3.61 18.03 8.24
N ASP A 283 -3.02 17.84 7.05
CA ASP A 283 -1.61 17.44 6.93
C ASP A 283 -0.69 18.60 6.56
N THR A 284 -1.27 19.78 6.20
CA THR A 284 -0.49 20.95 5.77
C THR A 284 -0.94 22.23 6.46
N ASP A 285 -0.10 23.28 6.38
CA ASP A 285 -0.43 24.64 6.82
C ASP A 285 -0.92 25.53 5.67
N MET A 286 -1.26 24.92 4.52
CA MET A 286 -1.77 25.62 3.34
C MET A 286 -2.99 26.49 3.70
N PRO A 287 -3.04 27.80 3.31
CA PRO A 287 -4.20 28.66 3.55
C PRO A 287 -5.50 28.02 3.03
N LEU A 288 -6.62 28.16 3.74
CA LEU A 288 -7.89 27.53 3.35
C LEU A 288 -8.40 27.99 1.98
N MET A 289 -8.01 29.17 1.53
CA MET A 289 -8.30 29.64 0.18
C MET A 289 -7.53 28.82 -0.86
N ASP A 290 -6.26 28.56 -0.60
CA ASP A 290 -5.42 27.77 -1.50
C ASP A 290 -5.85 26.30 -1.51
N VAL A 291 -6.28 25.75 -0.37
CA VAL A 291 -6.91 24.43 -0.31
C VAL A 291 -8.17 24.38 -1.18
N ALA A 292 -9.03 25.42 -1.12
CA ALA A 292 -10.22 25.50 -1.96
C ALA A 292 -9.85 25.50 -3.46
N LEU A 293 -8.85 26.29 -3.86
CA LEU A 293 -8.38 26.35 -5.25
C LEU A 293 -7.74 25.03 -5.68
N ALA A 294 -6.85 24.46 -4.87
CA ALA A 294 -6.18 23.18 -5.15
C ALA A 294 -7.15 22.00 -5.25
N THR A 295 -8.37 22.17 -4.79
CA THR A 295 -9.42 21.15 -4.88
C THR A 295 -10.59 21.60 -5.78
N GLY A 296 -10.33 22.57 -6.68
CA GLY A 296 -11.21 22.97 -7.77
C GLY A 296 -12.46 23.76 -7.34
N PHE A 297 -12.46 24.37 -6.16
CA PHE A 297 -13.55 25.27 -5.77
C PHE A 297 -13.26 26.69 -6.22
N THR A 298 -14.21 27.29 -6.92
CA THR A 298 -14.11 28.67 -7.44
C THR A 298 -14.38 29.75 -6.40
N SER A 299 -14.92 29.38 -5.21
CA SER A 299 -15.14 30.32 -4.12
C SER A 299 -15.02 29.65 -2.76
N GLN A 300 -14.51 30.43 -1.79
CA GLN A 300 -14.37 29.99 -0.40
C GLN A 300 -15.73 29.63 0.24
N SER A 301 -16.80 30.32 -0.16
CA SER A 301 -18.14 30.06 0.37
C SER A 301 -18.70 28.72 -0.10
N SER A 302 -18.50 28.37 -1.37
CA SER A 302 -18.91 27.06 -1.92
C SER A 302 -18.09 25.93 -1.27
N PHE A 303 -16.78 26.12 -1.12
CA PHE A 303 -15.90 25.20 -0.41
C PHE A 303 -16.36 24.96 1.03
N ALA A 304 -16.52 26.04 1.82
CA ALA A 304 -16.89 25.94 3.24
C ALA A 304 -18.22 25.21 3.45
N ARG A 305 -19.19 25.46 2.59
CA ARG A 305 -20.50 24.80 2.64
C ARG A 305 -20.37 23.30 2.32
N ALA A 306 -19.70 22.96 1.22
CA ALA A 306 -19.52 21.58 0.79
C ALA A 306 -18.71 20.79 1.84
N PHE A 307 -17.64 21.37 2.36
CA PHE A 307 -16.77 20.76 3.37
C PHE A 307 -17.55 20.47 4.67
N ARG A 308 -18.32 21.44 5.18
CA ARG A 308 -19.16 21.25 6.38
C ARG A 308 -20.23 20.19 6.15
N THR A 309 -20.87 20.17 4.99
CA THR A 309 -21.88 19.14 4.65
C THR A 309 -21.27 17.74 4.64
N ALA A 310 -20.07 17.58 4.11
CA ALA A 310 -19.42 16.28 3.98
C ALA A 310 -18.81 15.77 5.29
N HIS A 311 -18.27 16.67 6.12
CA HIS A 311 -17.48 16.29 7.30
C HIS A 311 -18.11 16.66 8.64
N GLY A 312 -19.27 17.34 8.66
CA GLY A 312 -19.99 17.73 9.87
C GLY A 312 -19.40 18.91 10.63
N LEU A 313 -18.17 19.36 10.25
CA LEU A 313 -17.46 20.48 10.89
C LEU A 313 -16.77 21.37 9.82
N SER A 314 -16.40 22.59 10.17
CA SER A 314 -15.73 23.47 9.21
C SER A 314 -14.24 23.08 9.06
N ALA A 315 -13.65 23.40 7.90
CA ALA A 315 -12.21 23.24 7.68
C ALA A 315 -11.37 24.04 8.67
N ARG A 316 -11.90 25.17 9.19
CA ARG A 316 -11.26 25.98 10.19
C ARG A 316 -11.22 25.28 11.55
N ASP A 317 -12.36 24.70 11.97
CA ASP A 317 -12.45 23.96 13.24
C ASP A 317 -11.52 22.75 13.22
N LEU A 318 -11.54 21.97 12.10
CA LEU A 318 -10.67 20.83 11.92
C LEU A 318 -9.17 21.19 12.05
N ARG A 319 -8.77 22.36 11.55
CA ARG A 319 -7.39 22.84 11.67
C ARG A 319 -7.05 23.29 13.10
N GLN A 320 -8.00 23.90 13.81
CA GLN A 320 -7.80 24.35 15.20
C GLN A 320 -7.62 23.16 16.15
N ASP A 321 -8.38 22.07 15.95
CA ASP A 321 -8.23 20.84 16.74
C ASP A 321 -6.82 20.23 16.62
N ARG A 322 -6.16 20.41 15.47
CA ARG A 322 -4.75 19.96 15.28
C ARG A 322 -3.76 20.78 16.12
N THR A 323 -4.04 22.06 16.33
CA THR A 323 -3.11 22.99 17.02
C THR A 323 -3.26 23.00 18.53
N GLN A 324 -4.26 22.34 19.09
CA GLN A 324 -4.38 22.16 20.54
C GLN A 324 -3.73 20.82 20.94
N PRO A 325 -2.59 20.82 21.66
CA PRO A 325 -2.08 19.59 22.25
C PRO A 325 -3.10 19.11 23.27
N THR A 326 -3.64 17.91 23.07
CA THR A 326 -4.42 17.21 24.10
C THR A 326 -3.53 17.00 25.32
N HIS A 327 -3.71 17.84 26.32
CA HIS A 327 -3.27 17.56 27.68
C HIS A 327 -4.12 16.39 28.22
N HIS A 328 -3.58 15.20 28.16
CA HIS A 328 -3.95 14.08 29.02
C HIS A 328 -2.70 13.39 29.51
#